data_e123221a60241e9f8ff8de0fc73fff4d
#
_entry.id   e123221a60241e9f8ff8de0fc73fff4d
#
_cell.length_a   1.000
_cell.length_b   1.000
_cell.length_c   1.000
_cell.angle_alpha   90.00
_cell.angle_beta   90.00
_cell.angle_gamma   90.00
#
_symmetry.space_group_name_H-M   'P 1'
#
loop_
_entity.id
_entity.type
_entity.pdbx_description
1 polymer ?
#
loop_
_entity_poly.entity_id
_entity_poly.type
_entity_poly.pdbx_seq_one_letter_code
_entity_poly.pdbx_strand_id
1 'polypeptide(L)'
;MKKIVFLSLSPETWDGLETLWDNATADPENEVTVIPIPTYKRNSDDSLSDAHYTLSGYPDNVPITDVNAYSLKANHPDIIYTQNVQDTSNPGFCVHPAFHTDALKACTDQLVYVPYMCTEEISLDNKPYLDSIKMLFICPALLSNVDRIIVQSNNLKELYLYYLAGGDPGLIKHWSGKISCDDYPRNEILKKYDRLTVYRPDEWDTLLCPDSDGHRKVVLLCTSVMGILTNEHHVINKLRELFEDFMNNTDDHVLIWRPYPAIKEAIKNLRPGLVDDYDNLISFYLDNHVGILDELPSPTSAIIISDEYIGDECGVMELYKATGKPVSRLDYGV
;
A
#
# COMPACT_ATOMS: atom_id res chain seq x y z
N MET A 1 -13.91 23.79 16.89
CA MET A 1 -13.49 22.38 17.07
C MET A 1 -13.97 21.64 15.85
N LYS A 2 -13.05 21.17 14.99
CA LYS A 2 -13.38 20.34 13.83
C LYS A 2 -13.42 18.88 14.21
N LYS A 3 -14.44 18.17 13.76
CA LYS A 3 -14.52 16.70 13.89
C LYS A 3 -13.97 16.04 12.63
N ILE A 4 -12.92 15.26 12.79
CA ILE A 4 -12.23 14.61 11.68
C ILE A 4 -12.23 13.10 11.90
N VAL A 5 -12.72 12.34 10.93
CA VAL A 5 -12.77 10.88 11.01
C VAL A 5 -11.88 10.26 9.94
N PHE A 6 -11.06 9.30 10.34
CA PHE A 6 -10.25 8.47 9.47
C PHE A 6 -10.86 7.05 9.42
N LEU A 7 -11.32 6.64 8.25
CA LEU A 7 -11.85 5.29 8.01
C LEU A 7 -10.74 4.43 7.44
N SER A 8 -10.19 3.55 8.26
CA SER A 8 -9.12 2.62 7.86
C SER A 8 -9.69 1.29 7.39
N LEU A 9 -9.20 0.77 6.27
CA LEU A 9 -9.58 -0.55 5.75
C LEU A 9 -8.97 -1.67 6.59
N SER A 10 -7.71 -1.48 7.02
CA SER A 10 -6.97 -2.44 7.83
C SER A 10 -5.68 -1.80 8.36
N PRO A 11 -5.01 -2.42 9.35
CA PRO A 11 -3.69 -1.97 9.82
C PRO A 11 -2.64 -1.90 8.71
N GLU A 12 -2.71 -2.81 7.71
CA GLU A 12 -1.78 -2.89 6.58
C GLU A 12 -1.87 -1.68 5.65
N THR A 13 -2.98 -0.96 5.69
CA THR A 13 -3.19 0.25 4.88
C THR A 13 -3.07 1.54 5.67
N TRP A 14 -2.79 1.46 6.99
CA TRP A 14 -2.74 2.61 7.89
C TRP A 14 -1.69 3.65 7.48
N ASP A 15 -0.53 3.22 7.00
CA ASP A 15 0.52 4.11 6.49
C ASP A 15 0.04 5.05 5.37
N GLY A 16 -1.05 4.70 4.69
CA GLY A 16 -1.76 5.56 3.74
C GLY A 16 -2.63 6.66 4.37
N LEU A 17 -2.72 6.75 5.69
CA LEU A 17 -3.48 7.77 6.43
C LEU A 17 -2.66 8.43 7.55
N GLU A 18 -1.59 7.80 8.00
CA GLU A 18 -0.88 8.14 9.24
C GLU A 18 -0.45 9.60 9.31
N THR A 19 0.23 10.12 8.30
CA THR A 19 0.73 11.52 8.36
C THR A 19 -0.39 12.56 8.26
N LEU A 20 -1.52 12.23 7.62
CA LEU A 20 -2.72 13.09 7.67
C LEU A 20 -3.35 13.08 9.07
N TRP A 21 -3.34 11.92 9.74
CA TRP A 21 -3.80 11.79 11.11
C TRP A 21 -2.87 12.55 12.07
N ASP A 22 -1.53 12.44 11.93
CA ASP A 22 -0.56 13.22 12.70
C ASP A 22 -0.84 14.72 12.58
N ASN A 23 -1.01 15.20 11.34
CA ASN A 23 -1.28 16.61 11.09
C ASN A 23 -2.62 17.07 11.69
N ALA A 24 -3.64 16.21 11.64
CA ALA A 24 -4.94 16.51 12.22
C ALA A 24 -4.90 16.56 13.75
N THR A 25 -4.16 15.65 14.39
CA THR A 25 -4.03 15.56 15.85
C THR A 25 -3.09 16.61 16.45
N ALA A 26 -2.18 17.14 15.64
CA ALA A 26 -1.27 18.23 16.06
C ALA A 26 -2.02 19.53 16.40
N ASP A 27 -3.22 19.73 15.85
CA ASP A 27 -4.08 20.87 16.18
C ASP A 27 -5.04 20.48 17.31
N PRO A 28 -4.88 21.05 18.53
CA PRO A 28 -5.73 20.71 19.68
C PRO A 28 -7.20 21.17 19.52
N GLU A 29 -7.50 21.99 18.54
CA GLU A 29 -8.88 22.39 18.19
C GLU A 29 -9.63 21.30 17.40
N ASN A 30 -8.96 20.22 16.99
CA ASN A 30 -9.58 19.11 16.30
C ASN A 30 -9.97 17.96 17.25
N GLU A 31 -11.15 17.40 17.01
CA GLU A 31 -11.58 16.11 17.54
C GLU A 31 -11.34 15.05 16.47
N VAL A 32 -10.31 14.22 16.66
CA VAL A 32 -9.88 13.24 15.66
C VAL A 32 -10.21 11.82 16.11
N THR A 33 -10.88 11.07 15.24
CA THR A 33 -11.30 9.68 15.49
C THR A 33 -10.82 8.76 14.38
N VAL A 34 -10.25 7.61 14.75
CA VAL A 34 -9.86 6.55 13.79
C VAL A 34 -10.78 5.35 13.97
N ILE A 35 -11.41 4.94 12.88
CA ILE A 35 -12.39 3.85 12.86
C ILE A 35 -11.99 2.83 11.80
N PRO A 36 -11.55 1.62 12.19
CA PRO A 36 -11.48 0.50 11.26
C PRO A 36 -12.87 0.16 10.73
N ILE A 37 -12.98 -0.14 9.45
CA ILE A 37 -14.27 -0.49 8.84
C ILE A 37 -14.27 -1.94 8.36
N PRO A 38 -15.41 -2.67 8.48
CA PRO A 38 -15.52 -4.05 8.00
C PRO A 38 -15.35 -4.14 6.49
N THR A 39 -14.51 -5.04 6.06
CA THR A 39 -14.23 -5.34 4.65
C THR A 39 -14.58 -6.78 4.33
N TYR A 40 -14.91 -7.07 3.07
CA TYR A 40 -15.34 -8.38 2.61
C TYR A 40 -14.64 -8.72 1.29
N LYS A 41 -14.22 -9.97 1.13
CA LYS A 41 -13.84 -10.51 -0.18
C LYS A 41 -15.12 -10.88 -0.95
N ARG A 42 -15.13 -10.60 -2.25
CA ARG A 42 -16.20 -11.05 -3.16
C ARG A 42 -15.74 -12.33 -3.83
N ASN A 43 -16.56 -13.38 -3.70
CA ASN A 43 -16.33 -14.66 -4.34
C ASN A 43 -16.77 -14.62 -5.82
N SER A 44 -16.38 -15.62 -6.59
CA SER A 44 -16.73 -15.72 -8.03
C SER A 44 -18.23 -15.90 -8.30
N ASP A 45 -19.01 -16.27 -7.30
CA ASP A 45 -20.48 -16.38 -7.34
C ASP A 45 -21.19 -15.12 -6.79
N ASP A 46 -20.47 -14.01 -6.64
CA ASP A 46 -20.92 -12.75 -6.03
C ASP A 46 -21.28 -12.82 -4.54
N SER A 47 -21.12 -13.95 -3.89
CA SER A 47 -21.25 -14.04 -2.43
C SER A 47 -20.12 -13.31 -1.73
N LEU A 48 -20.35 -12.89 -0.48
CA LEU A 48 -19.34 -12.24 0.33
C LEU A 48 -18.74 -13.21 1.34
N SER A 49 -17.44 -13.08 1.60
CA SER A 49 -16.77 -13.75 2.73
C SER A 49 -17.32 -13.26 4.07
N ASP A 50 -16.86 -13.88 5.16
CA ASP A 50 -16.97 -13.27 6.48
C ASP A 50 -16.26 -11.93 6.50
N ALA A 51 -16.73 -11.03 7.37
CA ALA A 51 -16.13 -9.72 7.51
C ALA A 51 -14.68 -9.84 8.03
N HIS A 52 -13.75 -9.22 7.34
CA HIS A 52 -12.44 -8.92 7.89
C HIS A 52 -12.52 -7.60 8.66
N TYR A 53 -12.32 -7.68 9.99
CA TYR A 53 -12.41 -6.53 10.90
C TYR A 53 -11.49 -6.74 12.09
N THR A 54 -10.64 -5.78 12.38
CA THR A 54 -9.74 -5.83 13.54
C THR A 54 -9.55 -4.45 14.17
N LEU A 55 -9.43 -4.41 15.49
CA LEU A 55 -9.08 -3.23 16.29
C LEU A 55 -7.62 -3.23 16.72
N SER A 56 -6.87 -4.30 16.43
CA SER A 56 -5.46 -4.47 16.79
C SER A 56 -4.56 -4.37 15.55
N GLY A 57 -3.25 -4.23 15.78
CA GLY A 57 -2.24 -4.16 14.72
C GLY A 57 -1.96 -2.74 14.22
N TYR A 58 -2.61 -1.73 14.79
CA TYR A 58 -2.28 -0.31 14.59
C TYR A 58 -1.14 0.13 15.53
N PRO A 59 -0.42 1.23 15.23
CA PRO A 59 0.57 1.79 16.14
C PRO A 59 -0.05 2.12 17.51
N ASP A 60 0.69 1.88 18.59
CA ASP A 60 0.21 2.02 19.98
C ASP A 60 -0.28 3.43 20.32
N ASN A 61 0.25 4.45 19.64
CA ASN A 61 -0.13 5.85 19.83
C ASN A 61 -1.41 6.25 19.08
N VAL A 62 -1.99 5.38 18.28
CA VAL A 62 -3.21 5.65 17.51
C VAL A 62 -4.44 5.14 18.28
N PRO A 63 -5.29 6.02 18.82
CA PRO A 63 -6.50 5.60 19.52
C PRO A 63 -7.54 5.07 18.54
N ILE A 64 -7.81 3.78 18.60
CA ILE A 64 -8.77 3.10 17.72
C ILE A 64 -10.16 3.08 18.37
N THR A 65 -11.16 3.46 17.60
CA THR A 65 -12.57 3.45 18.00
C THR A 65 -13.31 2.32 17.27
N ASP A 66 -14.02 1.48 18.03
CA ASP A 66 -14.88 0.45 17.45
C ASP A 66 -15.99 1.08 16.62
N VAL A 67 -16.22 0.53 15.42
CA VAL A 67 -17.24 1.00 14.49
C VAL A 67 -18.65 1.05 15.10
N ASN A 68 -18.94 0.17 16.04
CA ASN A 68 -20.22 0.12 16.76
C ASN A 68 -20.34 1.18 17.87
N ALA A 69 -19.22 1.77 18.29
CA ALA A 69 -19.19 2.81 19.33
C ALA A 69 -19.34 4.23 18.79
N TYR A 70 -19.31 4.42 17.44
CA TYR A 70 -19.34 5.73 16.80
C TYR A 70 -20.40 5.82 15.71
N SER A 71 -21.32 6.76 15.84
CA SER A 71 -22.33 7.02 14.81
C SER A 71 -21.91 8.20 13.93
N LEU A 72 -21.50 7.96 12.70
CA LEU A 72 -21.19 9.01 11.72
C LEU A 72 -22.38 9.96 11.53
N LYS A 73 -23.59 9.43 11.43
CA LYS A 73 -24.81 10.23 11.24
C LYS A 73 -25.12 11.16 12.43
N ALA A 74 -24.91 10.68 13.66
CA ALA A 74 -25.19 11.49 14.85
C ALA A 74 -24.11 12.55 15.13
N ASN A 75 -22.84 12.21 14.83
CA ASN A 75 -21.70 13.09 15.08
C ASN A 75 -21.46 14.10 13.97
N HIS A 76 -21.86 13.82 12.74
CA HIS A 76 -21.71 14.65 11.54
C HIS A 76 -20.30 15.27 11.46
N PRO A 77 -19.25 14.46 11.21
CA PRO A 77 -17.89 14.99 11.13
C PRO A 77 -17.72 15.99 10.00
N ASP A 78 -16.92 17.03 10.22
CA ASP A 78 -16.61 18.04 9.19
C ASP A 78 -15.84 17.41 8.02
N ILE A 79 -14.94 16.46 8.33
CA ILE A 79 -14.11 15.78 7.33
C ILE A 79 -14.11 14.27 7.60
N ILE A 80 -14.34 13.49 6.54
CA ILE A 80 -14.07 12.05 6.53
C ILE A 80 -12.98 11.75 5.51
N TYR A 81 -11.91 11.10 5.95
CA TYR A 81 -10.90 10.46 5.10
C TYR A 81 -11.28 9.01 4.87
N THR A 82 -11.31 8.58 3.61
CA THR A 82 -11.60 7.18 3.23
C THR A 82 -10.59 6.67 2.22
N GLN A 83 -10.26 5.38 2.33
CA GLN A 83 -9.38 4.68 1.38
C GLN A 83 -10.15 3.91 0.31
N ASN A 84 -11.48 3.89 0.37
CA ASN A 84 -12.34 3.21 -0.59
C ASN A 84 -13.42 4.14 -1.15
N VAL A 85 -13.57 4.10 -2.48
CA VAL A 85 -14.64 4.79 -3.21
C VAL A 85 -15.34 3.89 -4.22
N GLN A 86 -14.89 2.65 -4.33
CA GLN A 86 -15.43 1.73 -5.35
C GLN A 86 -16.76 1.10 -4.96
N ASP A 87 -17.20 1.29 -3.70
CA ASP A 87 -18.48 0.80 -3.17
C ASP A 87 -18.78 -0.65 -3.62
N THR A 88 -19.60 -0.83 -4.66
CA THR A 88 -19.94 -2.13 -5.25
C THR A 88 -19.20 -2.46 -6.54
N SER A 89 -18.37 -1.55 -7.08
CA SER A 89 -17.75 -1.70 -8.40
C SER A 89 -16.45 -2.52 -8.40
N ASN A 90 -15.84 -2.78 -7.24
CA ASN A 90 -14.66 -3.62 -7.16
C ASN A 90 -15.07 -5.12 -7.21
N PRO A 91 -14.52 -5.90 -8.15
CA PRO A 91 -14.90 -7.32 -8.31
C PRO A 91 -14.39 -8.24 -7.20
N GLY A 92 -13.33 -7.88 -6.49
CA GLY A 92 -12.69 -8.72 -5.48
C GLY A 92 -12.89 -8.29 -4.03
N PHE A 93 -13.41 -7.07 -3.83
CA PHE A 93 -13.42 -6.46 -2.51
C PHE A 93 -14.59 -5.48 -2.36
N CYS A 94 -15.18 -5.40 -1.18
CA CYS A 94 -16.14 -4.36 -0.84
C CYS A 94 -16.10 -4.02 0.66
N VAL A 95 -16.69 -2.89 1.01
CA VAL A 95 -16.93 -2.46 2.39
C VAL A 95 -18.41 -2.63 2.74
N HIS A 96 -18.73 -2.60 4.04
CA HIS A 96 -20.12 -2.63 4.47
C HIS A 96 -20.89 -1.41 3.88
N PRO A 97 -22.15 -1.55 3.45
CA PRO A 97 -22.92 -0.48 2.80
C PRO A 97 -23.04 0.83 3.60
N ALA A 98 -22.95 0.79 4.92
CA ALA A 98 -22.91 1.99 5.76
C ALA A 98 -21.67 2.89 5.51
N PHE A 99 -20.64 2.36 4.83
CA PHE A 99 -19.41 3.05 4.45
C PHE A 99 -19.27 3.25 2.95
N HIS A 100 -20.34 3.05 2.18
CA HIS A 100 -20.39 3.49 0.79
C HIS A 100 -20.36 5.01 0.72
N THR A 101 -19.83 5.55 -0.37
CA THR A 101 -19.55 6.99 -0.50
C THR A 101 -20.79 7.87 -0.39
N ASP A 102 -21.96 7.41 -0.82
CA ASP A 102 -23.23 8.10 -0.68
C ASP A 102 -23.67 8.22 0.79
N ALA A 103 -23.52 7.13 1.56
CA ALA A 103 -23.81 7.12 2.99
C ALA A 103 -22.82 8.01 3.76
N LEU A 104 -21.53 7.97 3.38
CA LEU A 104 -20.50 8.83 3.97
C LEU A 104 -20.76 10.30 3.65
N LYS A 105 -21.05 10.64 2.39
CA LYS A 105 -21.30 12.02 1.96
C LYS A 105 -22.52 12.62 2.63
N ALA A 106 -23.52 11.82 2.94
CA ALA A 106 -24.70 12.26 3.69
C ALA A 106 -24.38 12.58 5.17
N CYS A 107 -23.22 12.19 5.69
CA CYS A 107 -22.81 12.36 7.08
C CYS A 107 -21.66 13.34 7.27
N THR A 108 -21.13 13.97 6.22
CA THR A 108 -19.96 14.85 6.32
C THR A 108 -20.06 16.04 5.37
N ASP A 109 -19.44 17.14 5.74
CA ASP A 109 -19.28 18.29 4.85
C ASP A 109 -18.24 18.02 3.76
N GLN A 110 -17.14 17.31 4.10
CA GLN A 110 -16.06 17.00 3.18
C GLN A 110 -15.68 15.53 3.21
N LEU A 111 -15.84 14.83 2.08
CA LEU A 111 -15.35 13.46 1.87
C LEU A 111 -14.05 13.49 1.08
N VAL A 112 -12.96 13.04 1.71
CA VAL A 112 -11.62 13.01 1.13
C VAL A 112 -11.22 11.58 0.82
N TYR A 113 -10.90 11.31 -0.44
CA TYR A 113 -10.40 10.01 -0.88
C TYR A 113 -8.88 9.98 -0.90
N VAL A 114 -8.31 8.97 -0.25
CA VAL A 114 -6.86 8.71 -0.24
C VAL A 114 -6.65 7.27 -0.72
N PRO A 115 -6.30 7.04 -2.00
CA PRO A 115 -6.03 5.70 -2.51
C PRO A 115 -4.95 5.00 -1.68
N TYR A 116 -5.21 3.78 -1.21
CA TYR A 116 -4.23 2.99 -0.46
C TYR A 116 -3.22 2.26 -1.36
N MET A 117 -3.55 2.05 -2.63
CA MET A 117 -2.66 1.41 -3.59
C MET A 117 -1.66 2.41 -4.14
N CYS A 118 -0.38 2.03 -4.15
CA CYS A 118 0.65 2.71 -4.93
C CYS A 118 0.75 2.04 -6.30
N THR A 119 0.88 2.84 -7.33
CA THR A 119 1.00 2.38 -8.72
C THR A 119 2.28 2.90 -9.35
N GLU A 120 2.78 2.19 -10.35
CA GLU A 120 3.84 2.69 -11.22
C GLU A 120 3.38 3.95 -11.99
N GLU A 121 4.33 4.68 -12.55
CA GLU A 121 4.02 5.79 -13.45
C GLU A 121 3.38 5.26 -14.75
N ILE A 122 2.25 5.88 -15.14
CA ILE A 122 1.42 5.46 -16.25
C ILE A 122 1.58 6.47 -17.40
N SER A 123 2.03 5.98 -18.57
CA SER A 123 2.10 6.83 -19.77
C SER A 123 0.71 7.16 -20.29
N LEU A 124 0.41 8.45 -20.45
CA LEU A 124 -0.86 8.93 -21.02
C LEU A 124 -0.93 8.77 -22.55
N ASP A 125 0.14 8.35 -23.22
CA ASP A 125 0.17 8.16 -24.66
C ASP A 125 -0.40 6.80 -25.08
N ASN A 126 -0.45 5.80 -24.20
CA ASN A 126 -0.94 4.45 -24.46
C ASN A 126 -2.45 4.33 -24.22
N LYS A 127 -3.27 4.89 -25.10
CA LYS A 127 -4.73 4.89 -24.96
C LYS A 127 -5.36 3.51 -24.77
N PRO A 128 -5.01 2.44 -25.51
CA PRO A 128 -5.55 1.11 -25.26
C PRO A 128 -5.29 0.60 -23.84
N TYR A 129 -4.09 0.86 -23.31
CA TYR A 129 -3.76 0.51 -21.94
C TYR A 129 -4.58 1.34 -20.94
N LEU A 130 -4.68 2.65 -21.14
CA LEU A 130 -5.49 3.53 -20.29
C LEU A 130 -6.96 3.07 -20.24
N ASP A 131 -7.54 2.69 -21.38
CA ASP A 131 -8.91 2.19 -21.43
C ASP A 131 -9.08 0.89 -20.63
N SER A 132 -8.08 0.01 -20.64
CA SER A 132 -8.11 -1.27 -19.92
C SER A 132 -8.04 -1.09 -18.39
N ILE A 133 -7.32 -0.08 -17.90
CA ILE A 133 -7.13 0.17 -16.46
C ILE A 133 -8.11 1.20 -15.88
N LYS A 134 -8.91 1.86 -16.71
CA LYS A 134 -9.80 2.95 -16.31
C LYS A 134 -10.64 2.63 -15.07
N MET A 135 -11.19 1.43 -14.99
CA MET A 135 -12.06 1.00 -13.89
C MET A 135 -11.34 0.89 -12.53
N LEU A 136 -10.00 0.85 -12.53
CA LEU A 136 -9.21 0.87 -11.28
C LEU A 136 -9.21 2.27 -10.64
N PHE A 137 -9.34 3.32 -11.44
CA PHE A 137 -9.21 4.72 -11.01
C PHE A 137 -10.54 5.45 -10.93
N ILE A 138 -11.50 5.12 -11.81
CA ILE A 138 -12.74 5.87 -11.96
C ILE A 138 -13.94 4.97 -11.71
N CYS A 139 -14.80 5.43 -10.81
CA CYS A 139 -16.13 4.86 -10.57
C CYS A 139 -17.17 5.99 -10.44
N PRO A 140 -18.47 5.69 -10.64
CA PRO A 140 -19.52 6.70 -10.52
C PRO A 140 -19.54 7.41 -9.16
N ALA A 141 -19.25 6.69 -8.10
CA ALA A 141 -19.22 7.19 -6.74
C ALA A 141 -18.15 8.28 -6.54
N LEU A 142 -16.98 8.12 -7.15
CA LEU A 142 -15.92 9.12 -7.12
C LEU A 142 -16.38 10.46 -7.71
N LEU A 143 -17.09 10.41 -8.85
CA LEU A 143 -17.57 11.60 -9.54
C LEU A 143 -18.63 12.37 -8.75
N SER A 144 -19.48 11.64 -8.02
CA SER A 144 -20.68 12.20 -7.39
C SER A 144 -20.46 12.63 -5.94
N ASN A 145 -19.63 11.92 -5.18
CA ASN A 145 -19.63 12.00 -3.73
C ASN A 145 -18.32 12.55 -3.14
N VAL A 146 -17.19 12.47 -3.89
CA VAL A 146 -15.87 12.85 -3.37
C VAL A 146 -15.60 14.34 -3.59
N ASP A 147 -15.17 15.03 -2.54
CA ASP A 147 -14.86 16.46 -2.58
C ASP A 147 -13.37 16.73 -2.87
N ARG A 148 -12.48 15.84 -2.41
CA ARG A 148 -11.02 15.96 -2.59
C ARG A 148 -10.40 14.58 -2.77
N ILE A 149 -9.32 14.52 -3.56
CA ILE A 149 -8.52 13.32 -3.79
C ILE A 149 -7.06 13.66 -3.48
N ILE A 150 -6.38 12.81 -2.68
CA ILE A 150 -4.95 12.93 -2.40
C ILE A 150 -4.26 11.75 -3.06
N VAL A 151 -3.45 12.01 -4.09
CA VAL A 151 -2.81 10.97 -4.90
C VAL A 151 -1.29 10.95 -4.72
N GLN A 152 -0.67 9.86 -5.10
CA GLN A 152 0.75 9.57 -4.90
C GLN A 152 1.70 10.52 -5.63
N SER A 153 1.33 11.00 -6.83
CA SER A 153 2.25 11.73 -7.70
C SER A 153 1.53 12.66 -8.67
N ASN A 154 2.29 13.55 -9.31
CA ASN A 154 1.79 14.39 -10.40
C ASN A 154 1.30 13.54 -11.60
N ASN A 155 1.97 12.44 -11.90
CA ASN A 155 1.53 11.52 -12.96
C ASN A 155 0.12 10.97 -12.68
N LEU A 156 -0.15 10.52 -11.45
CA LEU A 156 -1.49 10.07 -11.08
C LEU A 156 -2.50 11.22 -11.08
N LYS A 157 -2.14 12.42 -10.65
CA LYS A 157 -3.00 13.60 -10.77
C LYS A 157 -3.39 13.85 -12.23
N GLU A 158 -2.45 13.79 -13.15
CA GLU A 158 -2.71 13.95 -14.59
C GLU A 158 -3.60 12.82 -15.13
N LEU A 159 -3.39 11.57 -14.69
CA LEU A 159 -4.24 10.43 -15.05
C LEU A 159 -5.68 10.62 -14.56
N TYR A 160 -5.88 11.03 -13.32
CA TYR A 160 -7.22 11.33 -12.81
C TYR A 160 -7.87 12.46 -13.60
N LEU A 161 -7.13 13.54 -13.92
CA LEU A 161 -7.62 14.64 -14.74
C LEU A 161 -7.98 14.18 -16.15
N TYR A 162 -7.18 13.32 -16.77
CA TYR A 162 -7.47 12.71 -18.07
C TYR A 162 -8.83 11.99 -18.07
N TYR A 163 -9.09 11.15 -17.05
CA TYR A 163 -10.33 10.42 -16.97
C TYR A 163 -11.55 11.27 -16.55
N LEU A 164 -11.35 12.16 -15.57
CA LEU A 164 -12.45 12.94 -14.98
C LEU A 164 -12.90 14.10 -15.84
N ALA A 165 -11.96 14.70 -16.57
CA ALA A 165 -12.25 15.88 -17.37
C ALA A 165 -12.44 15.57 -18.87
N GLY A 166 -11.90 14.45 -19.40
CA GLY A 166 -12.05 14.07 -20.79
C GLY A 166 -11.60 15.15 -21.79
N GLY A 167 -10.69 16.04 -21.37
CA GLY A 167 -10.19 17.17 -22.16
C GLY A 167 -11.04 18.46 -22.05
N ASP A 168 -12.12 18.47 -21.30
CA ASP A 168 -12.92 19.69 -21.07
C ASP A 168 -12.21 20.68 -20.15
N PRO A 169 -11.93 21.94 -20.60
CA PRO A 169 -11.17 22.90 -19.80
C PRO A 169 -11.87 23.32 -18.49
N GLY A 170 -13.20 23.33 -18.46
CA GLY A 170 -13.97 23.66 -17.26
C GLY A 170 -13.86 22.57 -16.21
N LEU A 171 -13.94 21.30 -16.63
CA LEU A 171 -13.76 20.14 -15.76
C LEU A 171 -12.32 19.99 -15.30
N ILE A 172 -11.34 20.27 -16.18
CA ILE A 172 -9.91 20.30 -15.79
C ILE A 172 -9.71 21.31 -14.65
N LYS A 173 -10.21 22.52 -14.79
CA LYS A 173 -10.12 23.56 -13.75
C LYS A 173 -10.79 23.12 -12.45
N HIS A 174 -11.97 22.53 -12.53
CA HIS A 174 -12.73 22.03 -11.39
C HIS A 174 -11.95 20.95 -10.62
N TRP A 175 -11.48 19.92 -11.32
CA TRP A 175 -10.80 18.78 -10.70
C TRP A 175 -9.37 19.10 -10.28
N SER A 176 -8.66 19.98 -10.99
CA SER A 176 -7.29 20.40 -10.60
C SER A 176 -7.25 21.02 -9.21
N GLY A 177 -8.32 21.70 -8.79
CA GLY A 177 -8.44 22.25 -7.44
C GLY A 177 -8.81 21.23 -6.36
N LYS A 178 -9.27 20.03 -6.76
CA LYS A 178 -9.71 18.97 -5.86
C LYS A 178 -8.68 17.84 -5.70
N ILE A 179 -7.70 17.75 -6.60
CA ILE A 179 -6.69 16.68 -6.59
C ILE A 179 -5.35 17.28 -6.18
N SER A 180 -4.79 16.78 -5.07
CA SER A 180 -3.44 17.12 -4.60
C SER A 180 -2.53 15.90 -4.58
N CYS A 181 -1.21 16.12 -4.64
CA CYS A 181 -0.19 15.08 -4.51
C CYS A 181 0.95 15.47 -3.55
N ASP A 182 0.92 16.68 -3.01
CA ASP A 182 2.02 17.22 -2.19
C ASP A 182 2.03 16.62 -0.77
N ASP A 183 0.90 16.11 -0.31
CA ASP A 183 0.64 15.60 1.04
C ASP A 183 0.25 14.11 1.06
N TYR A 184 0.70 13.33 0.05
CA TYR A 184 0.38 11.91 0.01
C TYR A 184 1.06 11.13 1.15
N PRO A 185 0.30 10.50 2.06
CA PRO A 185 0.81 10.00 3.33
C PRO A 185 1.99 9.04 3.21
N ARG A 186 1.96 8.12 2.24
CA ARG A 186 3.03 7.13 2.08
C ARG A 186 4.36 7.74 1.62
N ASN A 187 4.33 8.86 0.91
CA ASN A 187 5.55 9.59 0.58
C ASN A 187 6.04 10.39 1.79
N GLU A 188 5.13 10.98 2.57
CA GLU A 188 5.47 11.77 3.73
C GLU A 188 6.01 10.92 4.89
N ILE A 189 5.50 9.70 5.08
CA ILE A 189 5.98 8.78 6.12
C ILE A 189 7.45 8.39 5.89
N LEU A 190 7.89 8.30 4.62
CA LEU A 190 9.29 8.03 4.28
C LEU A 190 10.25 9.17 4.65
N LYS A 191 9.71 10.37 4.86
CA LYS A 191 10.46 11.54 5.34
C LYS A 191 10.38 11.70 6.86
N LYS A 192 9.32 11.16 7.48
CA LYS A 192 9.04 11.25 8.92
C LYS A 192 10.02 10.42 9.73
N TYR A 193 10.36 9.23 9.26
CA TYR A 193 11.20 8.27 9.95
C TYR A 193 12.56 8.11 9.27
N ASP A 194 13.56 7.81 10.08
CA ASP A 194 14.88 7.38 9.65
C ASP A 194 15.14 5.91 10.08
N ARG A 195 16.31 5.39 9.74
CA ARG A 195 16.72 4.02 10.04
C ARG A 195 16.72 3.69 11.55
N LEU A 196 16.90 4.68 12.41
CA LEU A 196 16.96 4.50 13.87
C LEU A 196 15.58 4.58 14.52
N THR A 197 14.66 5.33 13.90
CA THR A 197 13.35 5.66 14.48
C THR A 197 12.18 4.88 13.86
N VAL A 198 12.38 4.28 12.68
CA VAL A 198 11.35 3.44 12.06
C VAL A 198 11.15 2.16 12.87
N TYR A 199 9.88 1.78 13.04
CA TYR A 199 9.54 0.50 13.67
C TYR A 199 10.14 -0.67 12.89
N ARG A 200 10.73 -1.62 13.61
CA ARG A 200 11.14 -2.92 13.10
C ARG A 200 11.08 -3.97 14.22
N PRO A 201 10.88 -5.25 13.89
CA PRO A 201 10.98 -6.33 14.85
C PRO A 201 12.39 -6.42 15.43
N ASP A 202 12.51 -6.73 16.73
CA ASP A 202 13.80 -6.82 17.44
C ASP A 202 14.75 -7.86 16.81
N GLU A 203 14.20 -8.94 16.23
CA GLU A 203 14.97 -9.96 15.52
C GLU A 203 15.73 -9.43 14.31
N TRP A 204 15.28 -8.35 13.68
CA TRP A 204 15.98 -7.71 12.56
C TRP A 204 17.30 -7.10 13.00
N ASP A 205 17.38 -6.58 14.21
CA ASP A 205 18.58 -5.92 14.74
C ASP A 205 19.79 -6.87 14.80
N THR A 206 19.56 -8.16 15.01
CA THR A 206 20.63 -9.17 15.01
C THR A 206 21.39 -9.22 13.68
N LEU A 207 20.68 -8.99 12.55
CA LEU A 207 21.29 -8.99 11.22
C LEU A 207 21.72 -7.59 10.77
N LEU A 208 20.96 -6.56 11.15
CA LEU A 208 21.19 -5.17 10.72
C LEU A 208 22.36 -4.52 11.46
N CYS A 209 22.59 -4.87 12.73
CA CYS A 209 23.56 -4.26 13.63
C CYS A 209 24.29 -5.34 14.44
N PRO A 210 25.07 -6.25 13.81
CA PRO A 210 25.69 -7.36 14.52
C PRO A 210 26.78 -6.92 15.50
N ASP A 211 27.43 -5.76 15.28
CA ASP A 211 28.46 -5.18 16.12
C ASP A 211 28.41 -3.64 16.08
N SER A 212 28.88 -3.00 17.12
CA SER A 212 28.74 -1.57 17.42
C SER A 212 29.37 -0.57 16.42
N ASP A 213 30.12 -1.03 15.41
CA ASP A 213 30.93 -0.15 14.55
C ASP A 213 30.70 -0.28 13.03
N GLY A 214 29.84 -1.18 12.56
CA GLY A 214 29.68 -1.42 11.13
C GLY A 214 28.23 -1.37 10.66
N HIS A 215 27.90 -0.38 9.82
CA HIS A 215 26.66 -0.36 9.05
C HIS A 215 26.80 -1.33 7.87
N ARG A 216 26.11 -2.47 7.90
CA ARG A 216 26.00 -3.33 6.73
C ARG A 216 25.13 -2.68 5.68
N LYS A 217 25.50 -2.82 4.41
CA LYS A 217 24.65 -2.41 3.29
C LYS A 217 23.40 -3.31 3.24
N VAL A 218 22.22 -2.71 3.25
CA VAL A 218 20.96 -3.44 3.23
C VAL A 218 20.32 -3.35 1.84
N VAL A 219 20.02 -4.51 1.26
CA VAL A 219 19.37 -4.65 -0.04
C VAL A 219 17.93 -5.09 0.17
N LEU A 220 16.97 -4.32 -0.34
CA LEU A 220 15.56 -4.70 -0.37
C LEU A 220 15.24 -5.42 -1.68
N LEU A 221 14.91 -6.70 -1.59
CA LEU A 221 14.40 -7.49 -2.72
C LEU A 221 12.89 -7.61 -2.62
N CYS A 222 12.18 -7.13 -3.65
CA CYS A 222 10.73 -7.35 -3.76
C CYS A 222 10.39 -8.25 -4.94
N THR A 223 9.53 -9.24 -4.69
CA THR A 223 9.02 -10.13 -5.73
C THR A 223 7.51 -9.99 -5.86
N SER A 224 7.01 -9.88 -7.10
CA SER A 224 5.60 -9.69 -7.42
C SER A 224 4.92 -11.01 -7.81
N VAL A 225 3.59 -11.01 -7.73
CA VAL A 225 2.78 -12.12 -8.24
C VAL A 225 3.05 -12.34 -9.73
N MET A 226 3.07 -11.27 -10.52
CA MET A 226 3.26 -11.36 -11.97
C MET A 226 4.64 -11.87 -12.35
N GLY A 227 5.70 -11.43 -11.65
CA GLY A 227 7.05 -11.93 -11.87
C GLY A 227 7.10 -13.46 -11.78
N ILE A 228 6.52 -14.02 -10.72
CA ILE A 228 6.51 -15.48 -10.50
C ILE A 228 5.57 -16.20 -11.48
N LEU A 229 4.33 -15.72 -11.69
CA LEU A 229 3.36 -16.40 -12.56
C LEU A 229 3.76 -16.38 -14.04
N THR A 230 4.52 -15.39 -14.50
CA THR A 230 4.95 -15.27 -15.89
C THR A 230 6.12 -16.19 -16.21
N ASN A 231 7.08 -16.30 -15.29
CA ASN A 231 8.36 -16.97 -15.54
C ASN A 231 8.53 -18.29 -14.74
N GLU A 232 7.56 -18.61 -13.90
CA GLU A 232 7.39 -19.90 -13.20
C GLU A 232 8.68 -20.43 -12.52
N HIS A 233 9.08 -21.67 -12.81
CA HIS A 233 10.29 -22.30 -12.23
C HIS A 233 11.57 -21.52 -12.50
N HIS A 234 11.64 -20.75 -13.61
CA HIS A 234 12.84 -19.99 -13.93
C HIS A 234 13.10 -18.89 -12.89
N VAL A 235 12.05 -18.17 -12.48
CA VAL A 235 12.15 -17.15 -11.43
C VAL A 235 12.55 -17.77 -10.08
N ILE A 236 11.95 -18.89 -9.72
CA ILE A 236 12.26 -19.59 -8.45
C ILE A 236 13.74 -19.99 -8.43
N ASN A 237 14.26 -20.54 -9.52
CA ASN A 237 15.66 -20.91 -9.64
C ASN A 237 16.57 -19.67 -9.57
N LYS A 238 16.19 -18.59 -10.24
CA LYS A 238 16.96 -17.34 -10.25
C LYS A 238 17.01 -16.67 -8.88
N LEU A 239 15.90 -16.70 -8.16
CA LEU A 239 15.87 -16.23 -6.76
C LEU A 239 16.76 -17.09 -5.87
N ARG A 240 16.77 -18.41 -6.08
CA ARG A 240 17.66 -19.31 -5.33
C ARG A 240 19.14 -19.02 -5.58
N GLU A 241 19.54 -18.84 -6.85
CA GLU A 241 20.91 -18.42 -7.21
C GLU A 241 21.27 -17.09 -6.52
N LEU A 242 20.35 -16.10 -6.52
CA LEU A 242 20.55 -14.83 -5.84
C LEU A 242 20.74 -15.01 -4.32
N PHE A 243 19.95 -15.87 -3.70
CA PHE A 243 20.07 -16.17 -2.27
C PHE A 243 21.42 -16.84 -1.94
N GLU A 244 21.87 -17.77 -2.78
CA GLU A 244 23.19 -18.40 -2.64
C GLU A 244 24.33 -17.37 -2.78
N ASP A 245 24.21 -16.42 -3.69
CA ASP A 245 25.18 -15.32 -3.84
C ASP A 245 25.22 -14.42 -2.59
N PHE A 246 24.06 -14.10 -2.02
CA PHE A 246 24.01 -13.33 -0.77
C PHE A 246 24.60 -14.09 0.42
N MET A 247 24.36 -15.40 0.53
CA MET A 247 24.97 -16.24 1.58
C MET A 247 26.50 -16.22 1.54
N ASN A 248 27.10 -16.15 0.35
CA ASN A 248 28.53 -16.10 0.16
C ASN A 248 29.13 -14.71 0.45
N ASN A 249 28.32 -13.67 0.61
CA ASN A 249 28.71 -12.27 0.81
C ASN A 249 28.08 -11.66 2.07
N THR A 250 27.77 -12.46 3.08
CA THR A 250 27.05 -12.03 4.31
C THR A 250 27.81 -11.01 5.17
N ASP A 251 29.12 -10.90 5.04
CA ASP A 251 29.91 -9.98 5.85
C ASP A 251 29.66 -8.51 5.50
N ASP A 252 29.34 -8.22 4.24
CA ASP A 252 29.19 -6.85 3.74
C ASP A 252 27.72 -6.41 3.55
N HIS A 253 26.79 -7.38 3.37
CA HIS A 253 25.40 -7.09 2.98
C HIS A 253 24.37 -7.84 3.81
N VAL A 254 23.19 -7.24 3.96
CA VAL A 254 21.99 -7.88 4.50
C VAL A 254 20.89 -7.83 3.44
N LEU A 255 20.29 -8.97 3.14
CA LEU A 255 19.14 -9.04 2.24
C LEU A 255 17.85 -8.98 3.06
N ILE A 256 16.97 -8.04 2.71
CA ILE A 256 15.56 -8.06 3.13
C ILE A 256 14.76 -8.55 1.94
N TRP A 257 14.19 -9.75 2.03
CA TRP A 257 13.29 -10.24 1.01
C TRP A 257 11.84 -9.99 1.41
N ARG A 258 11.14 -9.19 0.60
CA ARG A 258 9.72 -8.91 0.75
C ARG A 258 8.94 -9.47 -0.44
N PRO A 259 8.42 -10.70 -0.37
CA PRO A 259 7.47 -11.22 -1.34
C PRO A 259 6.13 -10.48 -1.20
N TYR A 260 5.42 -10.30 -2.31
CA TYR A 260 4.07 -9.77 -2.24
C TYR A 260 3.16 -10.70 -1.39
N PRO A 261 2.40 -10.20 -0.41
CA PRO A 261 1.71 -11.04 0.57
C PRO A 261 0.77 -12.11 -0.02
N ALA A 262 0.17 -11.86 -1.19
CA ALA A 262 -0.74 -12.79 -1.85
C ALA A 262 -0.05 -13.77 -2.84
N ILE A 263 1.28 -13.78 -2.94
CA ILE A 263 2.00 -14.67 -3.89
C ILE A 263 1.61 -16.13 -3.69
N LYS A 264 1.66 -16.64 -2.46
CA LYS A 264 1.38 -18.04 -2.15
C LYS A 264 -0.05 -18.44 -2.51
N GLU A 265 -1.02 -17.57 -2.22
CA GLU A 265 -2.43 -17.78 -2.61
C GLU A 265 -2.60 -17.73 -4.13
N ALA A 266 -1.94 -16.80 -4.81
CA ALA A 266 -1.98 -16.69 -6.26
C ALA A 266 -1.37 -17.92 -6.96
N ILE A 267 -0.22 -18.42 -6.49
CA ILE A 267 0.41 -19.64 -6.98
C ILE A 267 -0.55 -20.82 -6.79
N LYS A 268 -1.10 -20.99 -5.60
CA LYS A 268 -2.03 -22.09 -5.29
C LYS A 268 -3.25 -22.11 -6.22
N ASN A 269 -3.77 -20.93 -6.57
CA ASN A 269 -4.98 -20.81 -7.39
C ASN A 269 -4.70 -20.87 -8.89
N LEU A 270 -3.57 -20.33 -9.36
CA LEU A 270 -3.27 -20.11 -10.78
C LEU A 270 -2.17 -21.02 -11.32
N ARG A 271 -1.27 -21.51 -10.46
CA ARG A 271 -0.12 -22.36 -10.82
C ARG A 271 0.15 -23.39 -9.72
N PRO A 272 -0.79 -24.31 -9.40
CA PRO A 272 -0.65 -25.22 -8.26
C PRO A 272 0.61 -26.11 -8.33
N GLY A 273 1.16 -26.35 -9.53
CA GLY A 273 2.43 -27.09 -9.69
C GLY A 273 3.67 -26.38 -9.16
N LEU A 274 3.60 -25.08 -8.87
CA LEU A 274 4.72 -24.30 -8.31
C LEU A 274 4.70 -24.19 -6.78
N VAL A 275 3.65 -24.70 -6.11
CA VAL A 275 3.46 -24.53 -4.65
C VAL A 275 4.64 -25.09 -3.89
N ASP A 276 5.02 -26.35 -4.17
CA ASP A 276 6.09 -27.03 -3.46
C ASP A 276 7.45 -26.37 -3.72
N ASP A 277 7.72 -25.92 -4.96
CA ASP A 277 8.97 -25.25 -5.29
C ASP A 277 9.08 -23.88 -4.61
N TYR A 278 7.96 -23.14 -4.53
CA TYR A 278 7.94 -21.86 -3.84
C TYR A 278 8.06 -22.03 -2.30
N ASP A 279 7.41 -23.02 -1.72
CA ASP A 279 7.55 -23.34 -0.30
C ASP A 279 8.98 -23.80 0.04
N ASN A 280 9.62 -24.59 -0.86
CA ASN A 280 11.04 -24.96 -0.74
C ASN A 280 11.96 -23.74 -0.85
N LEU A 281 11.64 -22.75 -1.67
CA LEU A 281 12.42 -21.51 -1.77
C LEU A 281 12.36 -20.70 -0.47
N ILE A 282 11.17 -20.57 0.13
CA ILE A 282 11.00 -19.90 1.44
C ILE A 282 11.79 -20.66 2.52
N SER A 283 11.62 -21.99 2.58
CA SER A 283 12.34 -22.82 3.53
C SER A 283 13.87 -22.68 3.37
N PHE A 284 14.34 -22.71 2.13
CA PHE A 284 15.75 -22.49 1.84
C PHE A 284 16.26 -21.15 2.38
N TYR A 285 15.50 -20.06 2.18
CA TYR A 285 15.84 -18.72 2.65
C TYR A 285 15.96 -18.67 4.18
N LEU A 286 14.99 -19.25 4.88
CA LEU A 286 14.93 -19.24 6.33
C LEU A 286 15.97 -20.18 6.97
N ASP A 287 16.05 -21.43 6.50
CA ASP A 287 16.91 -22.46 7.09
C ASP A 287 18.42 -22.14 6.93
N ASN A 288 18.76 -21.45 5.86
CA ASN A 288 20.15 -21.03 5.61
C ASN A 288 20.46 -19.61 6.12
N HIS A 289 19.53 -18.96 6.82
CA HIS A 289 19.71 -17.61 7.36
C HIS A 289 20.23 -16.61 6.32
N VAL A 290 19.66 -16.64 5.10
CA VAL A 290 20.08 -15.78 3.98
C VAL A 290 19.94 -14.30 4.32
N GLY A 291 18.89 -13.94 5.06
CA GLY A 291 18.60 -12.57 5.46
C GLY A 291 17.28 -12.47 6.21
N ILE A 292 16.62 -11.33 6.09
CA ILE A 292 15.33 -11.01 6.71
C ILE A 292 14.22 -11.33 5.73
N LEU A 293 13.26 -12.18 6.11
CA LEU A 293 11.99 -12.31 5.39
C LEU A 293 11.01 -11.25 5.94
N ASP A 294 10.70 -10.26 5.12
CA ASP A 294 9.79 -9.18 5.53
C ASP A 294 8.33 -9.53 5.22
N GLU A 295 7.60 -9.86 6.27
CA GLU A 295 6.16 -10.11 6.27
C GLU A 295 5.37 -9.00 7.02
N LEU A 296 6.01 -7.84 7.27
CA LEU A 296 5.33 -6.72 7.91
C LEU A 296 4.15 -6.24 7.04
N PRO A 297 3.08 -5.75 7.65
CA PRO A 297 1.92 -5.21 6.94
C PRO A 297 2.32 -4.12 5.93
N SER A 298 3.10 -3.13 6.37
CA SER A 298 3.59 -2.04 5.53
C SER A 298 5.03 -2.26 5.05
N PRO A 299 5.40 -1.86 3.82
CA PRO A 299 6.77 -1.90 3.32
C PRO A 299 7.66 -0.78 3.90
N THR A 300 7.10 0.15 4.66
CA THR A 300 7.77 1.38 5.12
C THR A 300 9.08 1.11 5.82
N SER A 301 9.12 0.14 6.73
CA SER A 301 10.33 -0.22 7.49
C SER A 301 11.44 -0.74 6.58
N ALA A 302 11.13 -1.66 5.69
CA ALA A 302 12.08 -2.21 4.73
C ALA A 302 12.62 -1.13 3.78
N ILE A 303 11.76 -0.22 3.30
CA ILE A 303 12.15 0.90 2.42
C ILE A 303 13.10 1.85 3.14
N ILE A 304 12.79 2.23 4.38
CA ILE A 304 13.60 3.20 5.15
C ILE A 304 14.96 2.60 5.51
N ILE A 305 14.98 1.34 5.95
CA ILE A 305 16.18 0.66 6.43
C ILE A 305 17.15 0.31 5.30
N SER A 306 16.65 -0.05 4.12
CA SER A 306 17.49 -0.48 3.01
C SER A 306 18.23 0.66 2.32
N ASP A 307 19.37 0.34 1.71
CA ASP A 307 20.25 1.27 0.99
C ASP A 307 20.03 1.21 -0.53
N GLU A 308 19.53 0.08 -1.04
CA GLU A 308 19.15 -0.09 -2.45
C GLU A 308 17.98 -1.07 -2.60
N TYR A 309 17.30 -0.96 -3.71
CA TYR A 309 16.19 -1.82 -4.13
C TYR A 309 16.60 -2.66 -5.33
N ILE A 310 16.28 -3.94 -5.27
CA ILE A 310 16.34 -4.87 -6.41
C ILE A 310 15.00 -5.59 -6.46
N GLY A 311 14.37 -5.71 -7.62
CA GLY A 311 13.11 -6.48 -7.68
C GLY A 311 12.23 -6.16 -8.87
N ASP A 312 11.00 -6.64 -8.78
CA ASP A 312 9.97 -6.44 -9.79
C ASP A 312 9.44 -5.00 -9.78
N GLU A 313 8.94 -4.57 -10.94
CA GLU A 313 8.11 -3.37 -11.01
C GLU A 313 6.83 -3.57 -10.23
N CYS A 314 6.64 -2.77 -9.19
CA CYS A 314 5.47 -2.83 -8.33
C CYS A 314 5.31 -1.53 -7.53
N GLY A 315 4.21 -1.38 -6.82
CA GLY A 315 3.95 -0.19 -5.99
C GLY A 315 5.04 0.08 -4.94
N VAL A 316 5.74 -0.95 -4.44
CA VAL A 316 6.86 -0.78 -3.49
C VAL A 316 8.06 -0.13 -4.19
N MET A 317 8.37 -0.51 -5.45
CA MET A 317 9.42 0.14 -6.23
C MET A 317 9.14 1.63 -6.39
N GLU A 318 7.89 2.02 -6.64
CA GLU A 318 7.54 3.44 -6.82
C GLU A 318 7.69 4.23 -5.52
N LEU A 319 7.28 3.66 -4.38
CA LEU A 319 7.57 4.25 -3.07
C LEU A 319 9.07 4.36 -2.82
N TYR A 320 9.83 3.34 -3.20
CA TYR A 320 11.28 3.34 -3.04
C TYR A 320 11.96 4.45 -3.85
N LYS A 321 11.53 4.68 -5.09
CA LYS A 321 12.01 5.78 -5.94
C LYS A 321 11.83 7.15 -5.28
N ALA A 322 10.77 7.34 -4.49
CA ALA A 322 10.55 8.58 -3.75
C ALA A 322 11.63 8.88 -2.69
N THR A 323 12.41 7.87 -2.27
CA THR A 323 13.55 8.06 -1.35
C THR A 323 14.79 8.62 -2.03
N GLY A 324 14.89 8.57 -3.35
CA GLY A 324 16.09 8.92 -4.11
C GLY A 324 17.23 7.90 -4.03
N LYS A 325 17.04 6.76 -3.36
CA LYS A 325 18.03 5.68 -3.24
C LYS A 325 18.10 4.87 -4.55
N PRO A 326 19.21 4.12 -4.78
CA PRO A 326 19.37 3.28 -5.98
C PRO A 326 18.26 2.25 -6.15
N VAL A 327 17.77 2.12 -7.38
CA VAL A 327 16.73 1.15 -7.77
C VAL A 327 17.19 0.39 -8.99
N SER A 328 17.14 -0.94 -8.91
CA SER A 328 17.43 -1.84 -10.02
C SER A 328 16.27 -2.83 -10.21
N ARG A 329 15.95 -3.15 -11.47
CA ARG A 329 15.03 -4.25 -11.77
C ARG A 329 15.76 -5.57 -11.68
N LEU A 330 15.07 -6.59 -11.16
CA LEU A 330 15.59 -7.94 -11.22
C LEU A 330 15.46 -8.46 -12.65
N ASP A 331 16.61 -8.80 -13.24
CA ASP A 331 16.68 -9.42 -14.56
C ASP A 331 16.57 -10.93 -14.41
N TYR A 332 15.47 -11.49 -14.86
CA TYR A 332 15.26 -12.93 -14.85
C TYR A 332 15.92 -13.65 -16.05
N GLY A 333 16.46 -12.91 -17.02
CA GLY A 333 17.15 -13.46 -18.17
C GLY A 333 16.25 -14.13 -19.22
N VAL A 334 14.97 -13.66 -19.34
CA VAL A 334 13.95 -14.16 -20.27
C VAL A 334 13.51 -13.08 -21.24
#